data_0310ed80a8e760488ea1e072c619af01
#
_entry.id   0310ed80a8e760488ea1e072c619af01
#
_cell.length_a   1.000
_cell.length_b   1.000
_cell.length_c   1.000
_cell.angle_alpha   90.00
_cell.angle_beta   90.00
_cell.angle_gamma   90.00
#
_symmetry.space_group_name_H-M   'P 1'
#
loop_
_entity.id
_entity.type
_entity.pdbx_description
1 polymer ?
#
loop_
_entity_poly.entity_id
_entity_poly.type
_entity_poly.pdbx_seq_one_letter_code
_entity_poly.pdbx_strand_id
1 'polypeptide(L)'
;GFGACLGDPVRRRLLMAHHTRPVPHPADRKEALRAAVGYLIRAQDQGPDKGMGSYHLVHGWSPSYPETTGYIIPTLLAAADHLQWDEPRTRAIQAADWLLSIQHADGGWQGGRIGEGRDPVVFNTAQVIRGLLAVHDATGRAEFLSACTHAGEWILGSQSRDGAWRKENFLGSARVYDTYVSAPILRLHRITGEERYKKAAMMNLEWVLAQQWANGWFSNADNTTKHNDRPITHTIAYTIDGLIECAAHVRHDVMMDRATRTANVFLGRFVQDGWLNGRYDGQWRGSESLITTGCAQLAICWAWLHRITGEERYADGLRRMTELLMAMQQVNLLGPGAAHGALTGSYPLWGRYENFAFPNWGTKYFADALLCADGHLPRY
;
A
#
# COMPACT_ATOMS: atom_id res chain seq x y z
N GLY A 1 -22.69 11.86 7.40
CA GLY A 1 -21.55 12.32 6.62
C GLY A 1 -21.79 13.61 5.85
N PHE A 2 -22.58 13.60 4.78
CA PHE A 2 -22.74 14.75 3.87
C PHE A 2 -23.26 16.02 4.59
N GLY A 3 -24.31 15.89 5.41
CA GLY A 3 -24.91 17.02 6.13
C GLY A 3 -23.95 17.73 7.10
N ALA A 4 -23.09 16.99 7.79
CA ALA A 4 -22.12 17.56 8.73
C ALA A 4 -21.02 18.39 8.03
N CYS A 5 -20.74 18.13 6.76
CA CYS A 5 -19.74 18.85 5.97
C CYS A 5 -20.28 20.14 5.34
N LEU A 6 -21.60 20.27 5.17
CA LEU A 6 -22.22 21.41 4.45
C LEU A 6 -22.21 22.72 5.27
N GLY A 7 -22.14 22.65 6.60
CA GLY A 7 -22.05 23.81 7.48
C GLY A 7 -20.69 24.48 7.52
N ASP A 8 -19.62 23.77 7.16
CA ASP A 8 -18.23 24.27 7.16
C ASP A 8 -17.84 24.73 5.74
N PRO A 9 -17.51 26.02 5.53
CA PRO A 9 -17.17 26.54 4.21
C PRO A 9 -15.98 25.84 3.54
N VAL A 10 -14.97 25.40 4.32
CA VAL A 10 -13.78 24.72 3.81
C VAL A 10 -14.14 23.31 3.32
N ARG A 11 -14.88 22.55 4.14
CA ARG A 11 -15.35 21.21 3.76
C ARG A 11 -16.31 21.28 2.58
N ARG A 12 -17.20 22.26 2.55
CA ARG A 12 -18.12 22.48 1.42
C ARG A 12 -17.37 22.74 0.12
N ARG A 13 -16.33 23.59 0.14
CA ARG A 13 -15.49 23.88 -1.04
C ARG A 13 -14.82 22.61 -1.58
N LEU A 14 -14.26 21.79 -0.69
CA LEU A 14 -13.68 20.50 -1.06
C LEU A 14 -14.71 19.57 -1.72
N LEU A 15 -15.89 19.44 -1.12
CA LEU A 15 -16.96 18.61 -1.69
C LEU A 15 -17.36 19.11 -3.08
N MET A 16 -17.51 20.42 -3.27
CA MET A 16 -17.86 21.00 -4.57
C MET A 16 -16.79 20.68 -5.63
N ALA A 17 -15.51 20.77 -5.28
CA ALA A 17 -14.42 20.48 -6.20
C ALA A 17 -14.38 19.00 -6.65
N HIS A 18 -14.84 18.09 -5.81
CA HIS A 18 -14.94 16.66 -6.16
C HIS A 18 -16.07 16.28 -7.12
N HIS A 19 -16.94 17.23 -7.52
CA HIS A 19 -17.98 16.97 -8.55
C HIS A 19 -17.40 16.91 -9.97
N THR A 20 -16.18 17.41 -10.18
CA THR A 20 -15.50 17.36 -11.47
C THR A 20 -14.25 16.47 -11.39
N ARG A 21 -13.92 15.79 -12.49
CA ARG A 21 -12.63 15.09 -12.58
C ARG A 21 -11.50 16.11 -12.60
N PRO A 22 -10.41 15.88 -11.83
CA PRO A 22 -9.24 16.75 -11.90
C PRO A 22 -8.59 16.62 -13.27
N VAL A 23 -8.08 17.74 -13.78
CA VAL A 23 -7.36 17.75 -15.05
C VAL A 23 -5.87 17.59 -14.76
N PRO A 24 -5.23 16.50 -15.21
CA PRO A 24 -3.80 16.33 -15.06
C PRO A 24 -3.03 17.49 -15.72
N HIS A 25 -2.04 17.99 -15.03
CA HIS A 25 -1.14 19.02 -15.54
C HIS A 25 0.26 18.77 -14.97
N PRO A 26 1.31 19.16 -15.67
CA PRO A 26 2.67 19.10 -15.13
C PRO A 26 2.74 19.89 -13.82
N ALA A 27 3.27 19.26 -12.78
CA ALA A 27 3.45 19.86 -11.45
C ALA A 27 4.80 19.45 -10.88
N ASP A 28 5.27 20.15 -9.86
CA ASP A 28 6.52 19.81 -9.18
C ASP A 28 6.33 18.56 -8.31
N ARG A 29 6.93 17.45 -8.74
CA ARG A 29 6.87 16.18 -8.01
C ARG A 29 7.52 16.23 -6.65
N LYS A 30 8.61 17.01 -6.48
CA LYS A 30 9.27 17.15 -5.17
C LYS A 30 8.40 17.91 -4.18
N GLU A 31 7.69 18.93 -4.65
CA GLU A 31 6.71 19.66 -3.82
C GLU A 31 5.54 18.76 -3.44
N ALA A 32 4.99 18.00 -4.39
CA ALA A 32 3.94 17.02 -4.13
C ALA A 32 4.37 15.94 -3.13
N LEU A 33 5.59 15.40 -3.28
CA LEU A 33 6.18 14.44 -2.37
C LEU A 33 6.38 15.03 -0.96
N ARG A 34 6.91 16.25 -0.87
CA ARG A 34 7.08 16.95 0.42
C ARG A 34 5.74 17.16 1.12
N ALA A 35 4.71 17.52 0.39
CA ALA A 35 3.36 17.67 0.93
C ALA A 35 2.77 16.33 1.42
N ALA A 36 2.95 15.24 0.65
CA ALA A 36 2.51 13.89 1.03
C ALA A 36 3.22 13.41 2.30
N VAL A 37 4.54 13.55 2.38
CA VAL A 37 5.34 13.22 3.58
C VAL A 37 4.92 14.09 4.77
N GLY A 38 4.66 15.37 4.55
CA GLY A 38 4.13 16.29 5.58
C GLY A 38 2.78 15.81 6.16
N TYR A 39 1.91 15.21 5.33
CA TYR A 39 0.69 14.57 5.84
C TYR A 39 1.00 13.35 6.72
N LEU A 40 1.93 12.49 6.32
CA LEU A 40 2.33 11.30 7.12
C LEU A 40 2.95 11.69 8.46
N ILE A 41 3.74 12.77 8.50
CA ILE A 41 4.28 13.33 9.75
C ILE A 41 3.15 13.83 10.65
N ARG A 42 2.18 14.60 10.11
CA ARG A 42 1.01 15.02 10.89
C ARG A 42 0.20 13.83 11.41
N ALA A 43 0.06 12.75 10.61
CA ALA A 43 -0.62 11.53 11.04
C ALA A 43 0.05 10.88 12.25
N GLN A 44 1.37 10.98 12.38
CA GLN A 44 2.12 10.53 13.56
C GLN A 44 1.97 11.46 14.75
N ASP A 45 1.92 12.79 14.52
CA ASP A 45 1.85 13.79 15.59
C ASP A 45 0.49 13.84 16.28
N GLN A 46 -0.58 13.34 15.65
CA GLN A 46 -1.94 13.43 16.18
C GLN A 46 -2.30 12.36 17.21
N GLY A 47 -1.53 11.29 17.29
CA GLY A 47 -1.72 10.21 18.27
C GLY A 47 -0.89 10.39 19.55
N PRO A 48 -1.25 9.70 20.65
CA PRO A 48 -0.47 9.69 21.89
C PRO A 48 0.80 8.82 21.78
N ASP A 49 0.90 8.02 20.75
CA ASP A 49 2.00 7.11 20.46
C ASP A 49 2.81 7.60 19.23
N LYS A 50 3.69 6.78 18.70
CA LYS A 50 4.49 7.08 17.51
C LYS A 50 4.02 6.35 16.25
N GLY A 51 2.85 5.73 16.31
CA GLY A 51 2.16 5.17 15.16
C GLY A 51 1.44 6.25 14.35
N MET A 52 0.88 5.83 13.22
CA MET A 52 0.23 6.72 12.26
C MET A 52 -1.24 6.35 12.07
N GLY A 53 -2.13 7.32 12.30
CA GLY A 53 -3.56 7.23 11.99
C GLY A 53 -3.89 7.74 10.59
N SER A 54 -5.17 7.86 10.29
CA SER A 54 -5.70 8.46 9.07
C SER A 54 -6.71 9.55 9.42
N TYR A 55 -6.76 10.60 8.60
CA TYR A 55 -7.73 11.67 8.78
C TYR A 55 -9.05 11.35 8.06
N HIS A 56 -10.17 11.57 8.75
CA HIS A 56 -11.51 11.48 8.19
C HIS A 56 -12.19 12.84 8.27
N LEU A 57 -12.79 13.30 7.18
CA LEU A 57 -13.35 14.65 7.07
C LEU A 57 -14.41 14.98 8.14
N VAL A 58 -15.13 13.97 8.63
CA VAL A 58 -16.19 14.12 9.64
C VAL A 58 -15.70 13.79 11.05
N HIS A 59 -14.91 12.72 11.18
CA HIS A 59 -14.54 12.15 12.49
C HIS A 59 -13.16 12.58 13.00
N GLY A 60 -12.37 13.29 12.19
CA GLY A 60 -11.00 13.68 12.56
C GLY A 60 -10.01 12.52 12.43
N TRP A 61 -8.94 12.55 13.20
CA TRP A 61 -7.89 11.55 13.18
C TRP A 61 -8.31 10.24 13.86
N SER A 62 -8.01 9.13 13.23
CA SER A 62 -8.16 7.80 13.82
C SER A 62 -6.98 7.45 14.73
N PRO A 63 -7.15 6.48 15.65
CA PRO A 63 -6.01 5.86 16.33
C PRO A 63 -4.99 5.28 15.34
N SER A 64 -3.76 5.07 15.82
CA SER A 64 -2.66 4.50 15.04
C SER A 64 -2.98 3.10 14.54
N TYR A 65 -2.46 2.78 13.34
CA TYR A 65 -2.63 1.49 12.70
C TYR A 65 -1.25 0.83 12.51
N PRO A 66 -0.92 -0.25 13.26
CA PRO A 66 0.40 -0.89 13.20
C PRO A 66 0.81 -1.32 11.80
N GLU A 67 -0.08 -1.98 11.05
CA GLU A 67 0.16 -2.41 9.67
C GLU A 67 0.66 -1.26 8.79
N THR A 68 -0.15 -0.21 8.72
CA THR A 68 0.14 0.90 7.81
C THR A 68 1.36 1.69 8.26
N THR A 69 1.55 1.84 9.57
CA THR A 69 2.78 2.42 10.14
C THR A 69 4.01 1.63 9.68
N GLY A 70 3.92 0.29 9.68
CA GLY A 70 5.01 -0.58 9.25
C GLY A 70 5.47 -0.28 7.83
N TYR A 71 4.59 -0.33 6.85
CA TYR A 71 5.01 -0.10 5.46
C TYR A 71 5.21 1.38 5.07
N ILE A 72 4.80 2.35 5.91
CA ILE A 72 5.13 3.77 5.72
C ILE A 72 6.61 4.04 6.01
N ILE A 73 7.21 3.31 6.93
CA ILE A 73 8.62 3.48 7.34
C ILE A 73 9.59 3.53 6.15
N PRO A 74 9.64 2.55 5.22
CA PRO A 74 10.56 2.61 4.09
C PRO A 74 10.31 3.82 3.17
N THR A 75 9.06 4.26 3.03
CA THR A 75 8.72 5.46 2.26
C THR A 75 9.33 6.72 2.90
N LEU A 76 9.22 6.85 4.23
CA LEU A 76 9.82 8.00 4.95
C LEU A 76 11.35 8.00 4.84
N LEU A 77 12.01 6.85 4.93
CA LEU A 77 13.45 6.73 4.76
C LEU A 77 13.88 7.16 3.34
N ALA A 78 13.20 6.66 2.32
CA ALA A 78 13.48 7.01 0.93
C ALA A 78 13.23 8.50 0.64
N ALA A 79 12.13 9.04 1.16
CA ALA A 79 11.80 10.46 1.00
C ALA A 79 12.79 11.38 1.72
N ALA A 80 13.32 10.98 2.88
CA ALA A 80 14.34 11.74 3.60
C ALA A 80 15.59 11.92 2.74
N ASP A 81 16.04 10.85 2.10
CA ASP A 81 17.21 10.87 1.22
C ASP A 81 16.96 11.69 -0.05
N HIS A 82 15.81 11.46 -0.72
CA HIS A 82 15.49 12.13 -1.97
C HIS A 82 15.27 13.64 -1.79
N LEU A 83 14.59 14.03 -0.71
CA LEU A 83 14.26 15.43 -0.42
C LEU A 83 15.37 16.17 0.34
N GLN A 84 16.43 15.47 0.77
CA GLN A 84 17.45 16.01 1.69
C GLN A 84 16.79 16.65 2.92
N TRP A 85 15.88 15.90 3.55
CA TRP A 85 15.07 16.31 4.69
C TRP A 85 15.12 15.25 5.79
N ASP A 86 15.82 15.54 6.90
CA ASP A 86 16.13 14.54 7.93
C ASP A 86 14.93 14.14 8.81
N GLU A 87 13.93 15.01 8.94
CA GLU A 87 12.78 14.74 9.81
C GLU A 87 12.06 13.42 9.48
N PRO A 88 11.74 13.07 8.21
CA PRO A 88 11.11 11.79 7.89
C PRO A 88 11.92 10.57 8.36
N ARG A 89 13.26 10.64 8.33
CA ARG A 89 14.12 9.56 8.86
C ARG A 89 13.94 9.39 10.36
N THR A 90 13.95 10.50 11.10
CA THR A 90 13.71 10.49 12.55
C THR A 90 12.33 9.90 12.87
N ARG A 91 11.30 10.29 12.11
CA ARG A 91 9.93 9.79 12.25
C ARG A 91 9.81 8.30 11.97
N ALA A 92 10.51 7.80 10.96
CA ALA A 92 10.59 6.39 10.62
C ALA A 92 11.18 5.55 11.77
N ILE A 93 12.29 6.00 12.36
CA ILE A 93 12.91 5.33 13.52
C ILE A 93 11.98 5.33 14.73
N GLN A 94 11.36 6.44 15.05
CA GLN A 94 10.38 6.53 16.16
C GLN A 94 9.20 5.58 15.96
N ALA A 95 8.69 5.47 14.72
CA ALA A 95 7.63 4.53 14.38
C ALA A 95 8.08 3.07 14.56
N ALA A 96 9.31 2.75 14.16
CA ALA A 96 9.88 1.42 14.33
C ALA A 96 10.06 1.06 15.82
N ASP A 97 10.57 1.98 16.64
CA ASP A 97 10.70 1.78 18.09
C ASP A 97 9.32 1.56 18.75
N TRP A 98 8.31 2.31 18.34
CA TRP A 98 6.94 2.09 18.78
C TRP A 98 6.42 0.71 18.40
N LEU A 99 6.63 0.26 17.14
CA LEU A 99 6.22 -1.05 16.69
C LEU A 99 6.89 -2.18 17.50
N LEU A 100 8.18 -2.05 17.83
CA LEU A 100 8.84 -2.99 18.75
C LEU A 100 8.14 -3.06 20.10
N SER A 101 7.72 -1.93 20.66
CA SER A 101 7.12 -1.85 21.98
C SER A 101 5.74 -2.51 22.08
N ILE A 102 5.06 -2.73 20.94
CA ILE A 102 3.71 -3.30 20.85
C ILE A 102 3.68 -4.70 20.22
N GLN A 103 4.84 -5.31 19.94
CA GLN A 103 4.87 -6.69 19.46
C GLN A 103 4.27 -7.64 20.50
N HIS A 104 3.38 -8.53 20.08
CA HIS A 104 2.83 -9.56 20.96
C HIS A 104 3.88 -10.60 21.33
N ALA A 105 3.70 -11.26 22.48
CA ALA A 105 4.62 -12.25 22.99
C ALA A 105 4.79 -13.48 22.08
N ASP A 106 3.83 -13.75 21.20
CA ASP A 106 3.89 -14.81 20.18
C ASP A 106 4.63 -14.41 18.90
N GLY A 107 4.98 -13.12 18.76
CA GLY A 107 5.70 -12.55 17.62
C GLY A 107 4.85 -11.74 16.66
N GLY A 108 3.52 -11.86 16.69
CA GLY A 108 2.62 -11.14 15.79
C GLY A 108 2.37 -9.68 16.17
N TRP A 109 1.73 -8.93 15.27
CA TRP A 109 1.15 -7.61 15.55
C TRP A 109 -0.35 -7.63 15.29
N GLN A 110 -1.09 -6.96 16.19
CA GLN A 110 -2.55 -6.89 16.13
C GLN A 110 -3.07 -6.44 14.77
N GLY A 111 -4.25 -6.95 14.41
CA GLY A 111 -5.04 -6.43 13.31
C GLY A 111 -5.74 -5.12 13.69
N GLY A 112 -6.06 -4.30 12.69
CA GLY A 112 -6.80 -3.06 12.92
C GLY A 112 -6.03 -1.99 13.69
N ARG A 113 -6.77 -1.04 14.23
CA ARG A 113 -6.21 0.13 14.94
C ARG A 113 -5.99 -0.14 16.42
N ILE A 114 -5.10 0.62 17.03
CA ILE A 114 -4.87 0.57 18.49
C ILE A 114 -6.19 0.87 19.21
N GLY A 115 -6.46 0.08 20.26
CA GLY A 115 -7.70 0.18 21.05
C GLY A 115 -8.86 -0.69 20.54
N GLU A 116 -8.74 -1.33 19.38
CA GLU A 116 -9.78 -2.25 18.86
C GLU A 116 -9.69 -3.65 19.51
N GLY A 117 -8.61 -3.98 20.22
CA GLY A 117 -8.45 -5.24 20.95
C GLY A 117 -8.45 -6.48 20.05
N ARG A 118 -7.88 -6.37 18.85
CA ARG A 118 -7.84 -7.48 17.88
C ARG A 118 -6.59 -8.34 18.07
N ASP A 119 -6.76 -9.61 17.76
CA ASP A 119 -5.65 -10.57 17.71
C ASP A 119 -4.66 -10.21 16.58
N PRO A 120 -3.43 -10.76 16.64
CA PRO A 120 -2.46 -10.67 15.56
C PRO A 120 -3.01 -11.18 14.22
N VAL A 121 -2.65 -10.49 13.13
CA VAL A 121 -3.07 -10.82 11.78
C VAL A 121 -1.84 -10.98 10.89
N VAL A 122 -1.80 -12.04 10.08
CA VAL A 122 -0.67 -12.40 9.22
C VAL A 122 -0.28 -11.25 8.29
N PHE A 123 -1.24 -10.69 7.57
CA PHE A 123 -0.97 -9.59 6.65
C PHE A 123 -0.38 -8.36 7.38
N ASN A 124 -1.00 -7.96 8.50
CA ASN A 124 -0.54 -6.83 9.31
C ASN A 124 0.88 -7.04 9.83
N THR A 125 1.15 -8.22 10.37
CA THR A 125 2.47 -8.62 10.87
C THR A 125 3.54 -8.55 9.79
N ALA A 126 3.25 -9.03 8.59
CA ALA A 126 4.18 -8.99 7.46
C ALA A 126 4.53 -7.55 7.03
N GLN A 127 3.58 -6.61 7.11
CA GLN A 127 3.85 -5.20 6.77
C GLN A 127 4.71 -4.53 7.84
N VAL A 128 4.57 -4.91 9.11
CA VAL A 128 5.49 -4.45 10.16
C VAL A 128 6.90 -5.00 9.93
N ILE A 129 7.06 -6.29 9.57
CA ILE A 129 8.37 -6.86 9.20
C ILE A 129 9.03 -6.00 8.10
N ARG A 130 8.27 -5.60 7.07
CA ARG A 130 8.76 -4.75 5.97
C ARG A 130 9.38 -3.44 6.48
N GLY A 131 8.71 -2.78 7.42
CA GLY A 131 9.18 -1.53 8.02
C GLY A 131 10.41 -1.72 8.92
N LEU A 132 10.37 -2.70 9.81
CA LEU A 132 11.47 -2.95 10.75
C LEU A 132 12.75 -3.40 10.04
N LEU A 133 12.65 -4.20 8.97
CA LEU A 133 13.82 -4.56 8.15
C LEU A 133 14.42 -3.33 7.45
N ALA A 134 13.59 -2.37 7.03
CA ALA A 134 14.09 -1.13 6.43
C ALA A 134 14.89 -0.28 7.43
N VAL A 135 14.42 -0.19 8.69
CA VAL A 135 15.16 0.52 9.74
C VAL A 135 16.38 -0.27 10.19
N HIS A 136 16.33 -1.60 10.22
CA HIS A 136 17.51 -2.43 10.45
C HIS A 136 18.62 -2.13 9.43
N ASP A 137 18.29 -2.11 8.14
CA ASP A 137 19.26 -1.78 7.08
C ASP A 137 19.82 -0.36 7.22
N ALA A 138 19.00 0.59 7.65
CA ALA A 138 19.40 2.00 7.78
C ALA A 138 20.24 2.27 9.04
N THR A 139 20.09 1.47 10.11
CA THR A 139 20.68 1.76 11.44
C THR A 139 21.65 0.70 11.95
N GLY A 140 21.58 -0.52 11.42
CA GLY A 140 22.34 -1.69 11.93
C GLY A 140 21.83 -2.23 13.26
N ARG A 141 20.72 -1.72 13.82
CA ARG A 141 20.18 -2.14 15.13
C ARG A 141 19.60 -3.56 15.04
N ALA A 142 20.20 -4.49 15.80
CA ALA A 142 19.91 -5.93 15.75
C ALA A 142 18.52 -6.29 16.29
N GLU A 143 17.97 -5.51 17.22
CA GLU A 143 16.64 -5.75 17.80
C GLU A 143 15.52 -5.75 16.77
N PHE A 144 15.62 -4.95 15.69
CA PHE A 144 14.64 -4.96 14.61
C PHE A 144 14.66 -6.29 13.85
N LEU A 145 15.84 -6.83 13.54
CA LEU A 145 15.95 -8.13 12.88
C LEU A 145 15.45 -9.25 13.81
N SER A 146 15.76 -9.19 15.09
CA SER A 146 15.28 -10.17 16.09
C SER A 146 13.75 -10.20 16.17
N ALA A 147 13.10 -9.02 16.21
CA ALA A 147 11.64 -8.92 16.18
C ALA A 147 11.04 -9.48 14.88
N CYS A 148 11.68 -9.19 13.72
CA CYS A 148 11.25 -9.69 12.43
C CYS A 148 11.37 -11.22 12.32
N THR A 149 12.44 -11.83 12.84
CA THR A 149 12.60 -13.28 12.83
C THR A 149 11.56 -13.94 13.72
N HIS A 150 11.29 -13.41 14.92
CA HIS A 150 10.22 -13.90 15.80
C HIS A 150 8.84 -13.83 15.10
N ALA A 151 8.53 -12.72 14.42
CA ALA A 151 7.31 -12.58 13.64
C ALA A 151 7.26 -13.51 12.43
N GLY A 152 8.39 -13.75 11.77
CA GLY A 152 8.51 -14.70 10.66
C GLY A 152 8.14 -16.12 11.10
N GLU A 153 8.61 -16.56 12.27
CA GLU A 153 8.24 -17.87 12.85
C GLU A 153 6.73 -17.98 13.08
N TRP A 154 6.13 -16.93 13.64
CA TRP A 154 4.69 -16.89 13.88
C TRP A 154 3.90 -16.98 12.57
N ILE A 155 4.31 -16.24 11.51
CA ILE A 155 3.70 -16.31 10.18
C ILE A 155 3.81 -17.72 9.59
N LEU A 156 4.98 -18.36 9.66
CA LEU A 156 5.19 -19.73 9.19
C LEU A 156 4.28 -20.74 9.93
N GLY A 157 4.14 -20.57 11.25
CA GLY A 157 3.27 -21.39 12.08
C GLY A 157 1.78 -21.29 11.73
N SER A 158 1.36 -20.17 11.12
CA SER A 158 -0.03 -19.90 10.70
C SER A 158 -0.35 -20.43 9.29
N GLN A 159 0.66 -20.92 8.52
CA GLN A 159 0.48 -21.32 7.14
C GLN A 159 -0.28 -22.64 7.02
N SER A 160 -1.26 -22.70 6.12
CA SER A 160 -1.99 -23.92 5.76
C SER A 160 -1.12 -24.84 4.90
N ARG A 161 -1.44 -26.14 4.84
CA ARG A 161 -0.67 -27.15 4.09
C ARG A 161 -0.59 -26.86 2.58
N ASP A 162 -1.57 -26.16 2.02
CA ASP A 162 -1.61 -25.77 0.62
C ASP A 162 -0.88 -24.43 0.33
N GLY A 163 -0.21 -23.85 1.32
CA GLY A 163 0.57 -22.63 1.20
C GLY A 163 -0.20 -21.34 1.48
N ALA A 164 -1.53 -21.38 1.54
CA ALA A 164 -2.32 -20.18 1.85
C ALA A 164 -2.33 -19.87 3.36
N TRP A 165 -2.49 -18.61 3.71
CA TRP A 165 -2.79 -18.20 5.08
C TRP A 165 -4.29 -17.99 5.25
N ARG A 166 -4.89 -18.73 6.19
CA ARG A 166 -6.31 -18.65 6.56
C ARG A 166 -6.46 -18.34 8.05
N LYS A 167 -5.88 -19.21 8.86
CA LYS A 167 -5.80 -18.99 10.29
C LYS A 167 -5.04 -17.69 10.56
N GLU A 168 -5.53 -16.89 11.48
CA GLU A 168 -4.90 -15.62 11.85
C GLU A 168 -4.75 -14.63 10.66
N ASN A 169 -5.56 -14.83 9.61
CA ASN A 169 -5.71 -13.87 8.53
C ASN A 169 -7.08 -13.18 8.62
N PHE A 170 -7.21 -12.02 7.99
CA PHE A 170 -8.44 -11.23 8.05
C PHE A 170 -9.65 -12.03 7.55
N LEU A 171 -10.70 -12.10 8.34
CA LEU A 171 -11.91 -12.91 8.12
C LEU A 171 -11.66 -14.43 7.96
N GLY A 172 -10.54 -14.96 8.43
CA GLY A 172 -10.22 -16.38 8.34
C GLY A 172 -10.14 -16.93 6.90
N SER A 173 -9.81 -16.09 5.93
CA SER A 173 -9.87 -16.44 4.51
C SER A 173 -8.54 -16.21 3.79
N ALA A 174 -8.20 -17.13 2.89
CA ALA A 174 -7.05 -16.96 2.02
C ALA A 174 -7.26 -15.82 1.00
N ARG A 175 -6.20 -15.08 0.73
CA ARG A 175 -6.19 -13.93 -0.16
C ARG A 175 -5.01 -13.99 -1.11
N VAL A 176 -5.22 -13.65 -2.38
CA VAL A 176 -4.11 -13.60 -3.34
C VAL A 176 -3.16 -12.44 -3.06
N TYR A 177 -3.59 -11.38 -2.42
CA TYR A 177 -2.72 -10.28 -2.03
C TYR A 177 -1.77 -10.61 -0.86
N ASP A 178 -1.83 -11.83 -0.30
CA ASP A 178 -0.79 -12.35 0.61
C ASP A 178 0.57 -12.55 -0.09
N THR A 179 0.69 -12.29 -1.39
CA THR A 179 1.97 -12.01 -2.05
C THR A 179 2.76 -10.92 -1.32
N TYR A 180 2.06 -9.96 -0.71
CA TYR A 180 2.63 -8.91 0.14
C TYR A 180 3.10 -9.43 1.52
N VAL A 181 2.69 -10.64 1.91
CA VAL A 181 3.27 -11.41 3.03
C VAL A 181 4.51 -12.16 2.57
N SER A 182 4.42 -12.83 1.41
CA SER A 182 5.53 -13.61 0.85
C SER A 182 6.80 -12.77 0.61
N ALA A 183 6.65 -11.52 0.18
CA ALA A 183 7.77 -10.63 -0.13
C ALA A 183 8.66 -10.33 1.11
N PRO A 184 8.18 -9.83 2.26
CA PRO A 184 9.01 -9.66 3.44
C PRO A 184 9.55 -10.99 4.02
N ILE A 185 8.84 -12.11 3.85
CA ILE A 185 9.34 -13.44 4.23
C ILE A 185 10.53 -13.85 3.35
N LEU A 186 10.49 -13.60 2.04
CA LEU A 186 11.65 -13.79 1.16
C LEU A 186 12.82 -12.88 1.53
N ARG A 187 12.55 -11.66 1.97
CA ARG A 187 13.60 -10.77 2.47
C ARG A 187 14.26 -11.31 3.75
N LEU A 188 13.48 -11.89 4.68
CA LEU A 188 14.03 -12.62 5.84
C LEU A 188 14.93 -13.76 5.41
N HIS A 189 14.51 -14.58 4.42
CA HIS A 189 15.36 -15.61 3.85
C HIS A 189 16.70 -15.03 3.36
N ARG A 190 16.68 -13.93 2.60
CA ARG A 190 17.91 -13.30 2.07
C ARG A 190 18.85 -12.83 3.16
N ILE A 191 18.33 -12.33 4.29
CA ILE A 191 19.14 -11.80 5.39
C ILE A 191 19.68 -12.93 6.27
N THR A 192 18.84 -13.93 6.58
CA THR A 192 19.17 -14.99 7.55
C THR A 192 19.76 -16.25 6.92
N GLY A 193 19.55 -16.49 5.64
CA GLY A 193 19.89 -17.74 4.95
C GLY A 193 18.96 -18.91 5.27
N GLU A 194 17.90 -18.72 6.02
CA GLU A 194 16.99 -19.78 6.48
C GLU A 194 16.02 -20.21 5.36
N GLU A 195 16.26 -21.39 4.78
CA GLU A 195 15.48 -21.95 3.67
C GLU A 195 13.98 -22.12 3.94
N ARG A 196 13.58 -22.27 5.21
CA ARG A 196 12.17 -22.39 5.60
C ARG A 196 11.33 -21.17 5.21
N TYR A 197 11.89 -19.94 5.26
CA TYR A 197 11.21 -18.72 4.81
C TYR A 197 10.95 -18.76 3.31
N LYS A 198 11.95 -19.12 2.51
CA LYS A 198 11.78 -19.26 1.07
C LYS A 198 10.74 -20.33 0.73
N LYS A 199 10.80 -21.49 1.39
CA LYS A 199 9.83 -22.57 1.19
C LYS A 199 8.39 -22.09 1.47
N ALA A 200 8.15 -21.43 2.60
CA ALA A 200 6.83 -20.92 2.95
C ALA A 200 6.32 -19.88 1.94
N ALA A 201 7.16 -18.93 1.55
CA ALA A 201 6.80 -17.94 0.55
C ALA A 201 6.46 -18.59 -0.80
N MET A 202 7.29 -19.52 -1.29
CA MET A 202 7.05 -20.21 -2.57
C MET A 202 5.77 -21.02 -2.57
N MET A 203 5.45 -21.72 -1.48
CA MET A 203 4.17 -22.43 -1.36
C MET A 203 2.97 -21.48 -1.48
N ASN A 204 3.04 -20.30 -0.87
CA ASN A 204 1.98 -19.30 -1.01
C ASN A 204 1.90 -18.76 -2.45
N LEU A 205 3.02 -18.46 -3.06
CA LEU A 205 3.07 -17.92 -4.43
C LEU A 205 2.51 -18.94 -5.44
N GLU A 206 2.79 -20.23 -5.29
CA GLU A 206 2.20 -21.30 -6.11
C GLU A 206 0.67 -21.33 -5.96
N TRP A 207 0.16 -21.23 -4.70
CA TRP A 207 -1.27 -21.13 -4.46
C TRP A 207 -1.89 -19.89 -5.11
N VAL A 208 -1.24 -18.72 -5.02
CA VAL A 208 -1.69 -17.47 -5.66
C VAL A 208 -1.74 -17.60 -7.18
N LEU A 209 -0.70 -18.15 -7.80
CA LEU A 209 -0.64 -18.33 -9.26
C LEU A 209 -1.78 -19.22 -9.77
N ALA A 210 -2.19 -20.23 -9.00
CA ALA A 210 -3.32 -21.08 -9.31
C ALA A 210 -4.68 -20.34 -9.29
N GLN A 211 -4.77 -19.17 -8.66
CA GLN A 211 -5.99 -18.37 -8.61
C GLN A 211 -6.14 -17.44 -9.83
N GLN A 212 -5.11 -17.28 -10.67
CA GLN A 212 -5.18 -16.39 -11.83
C GLN A 212 -5.87 -17.05 -13.02
N TRP A 213 -6.86 -16.37 -13.58
CA TRP A 213 -7.53 -16.76 -14.81
C TRP A 213 -6.68 -16.48 -16.06
N ALA A 214 -7.05 -17.09 -17.17
CA ALA A 214 -6.33 -16.92 -18.44
C ALA A 214 -6.27 -15.46 -18.92
N ASN A 215 -7.29 -14.64 -18.59
CA ASN A 215 -7.35 -13.22 -18.90
C ASN A 215 -6.62 -12.31 -17.91
N GLY A 216 -5.90 -12.87 -16.93
CA GLY A 216 -5.15 -12.14 -15.92
C GLY A 216 -5.93 -11.74 -14.65
N TRP A 217 -7.22 -12.03 -14.59
CA TRP A 217 -8.03 -11.76 -13.39
C TRP A 217 -7.77 -12.80 -12.30
N PHE A 218 -7.88 -12.40 -11.02
CA PHE A 218 -7.65 -13.27 -9.87
C PHE A 218 -8.93 -13.55 -9.08
N SER A 219 -9.19 -14.81 -8.77
CA SER A 219 -10.11 -15.20 -7.70
C SER A 219 -9.53 -14.84 -6.33
N ASN A 220 -10.37 -14.73 -5.31
CA ASN A 220 -9.96 -14.47 -3.92
C ASN A 220 -9.14 -13.18 -3.73
N ALA A 221 -9.40 -12.17 -4.55
CA ALA A 221 -8.62 -10.92 -4.57
C ALA A 221 -9.27 -9.78 -3.78
N ASP A 222 -10.54 -9.89 -3.32
CA ASP A 222 -11.16 -8.79 -2.57
C ASP A 222 -10.69 -8.73 -1.11
N ASN A 223 -10.72 -7.54 -0.53
CA ASN A 223 -10.44 -7.34 0.89
C ASN A 223 -11.55 -7.88 1.82
N THR A 224 -12.72 -8.19 1.25
CA THR A 224 -13.81 -8.86 1.93
C THR A 224 -14.19 -10.15 1.20
N THR A 225 -14.92 -11.07 1.86
CA THR A 225 -15.42 -12.27 1.17
C THR A 225 -16.66 -11.99 0.31
N LYS A 226 -17.30 -10.83 0.52
CA LYS A 226 -18.60 -10.49 -0.08
C LYS A 226 -18.51 -10.12 -1.55
N HIS A 227 -17.37 -9.66 -2.03
CA HIS A 227 -17.19 -9.10 -3.36
C HIS A 227 -16.02 -9.73 -4.13
N ASN A 228 -15.70 -11.01 -3.86
CA ASN A 228 -14.72 -11.76 -4.62
C ASN A 228 -15.07 -11.92 -6.12
N ASP A 229 -16.30 -11.65 -6.50
CA ASP A 229 -16.77 -11.56 -7.89
C ASP A 229 -16.30 -10.27 -8.61
N ARG A 230 -15.95 -9.24 -7.84
CA ARG A 230 -15.48 -7.94 -8.32
C ARG A 230 -14.57 -7.26 -7.28
N PRO A 231 -13.35 -7.77 -7.11
CA PRO A 231 -12.42 -7.24 -6.12
C PRO A 231 -12.06 -5.78 -6.38
N ILE A 232 -11.63 -5.08 -5.32
CA ILE A 232 -11.16 -3.70 -5.42
C ILE A 232 -9.80 -3.62 -6.12
N THR A 233 -9.60 -2.55 -6.88
CA THR A 233 -8.34 -2.27 -7.59
C THR A 233 -7.13 -2.30 -6.65
N HIS A 234 -7.28 -1.80 -5.42
CA HIS A 234 -6.24 -1.77 -4.41
C HIS A 234 -5.66 -3.17 -4.08
N THR A 235 -6.52 -4.16 -3.84
CA THR A 235 -6.05 -5.52 -3.49
C THR A 235 -5.57 -6.31 -4.70
N ILE A 236 -6.10 -6.03 -5.89
CA ILE A 236 -5.51 -6.57 -7.14
C ILE A 236 -4.10 -5.99 -7.32
N ALA A 237 -3.91 -4.69 -7.09
CA ALA A 237 -2.61 -4.03 -7.20
C ALA A 237 -1.60 -4.60 -6.18
N TYR A 238 -2.00 -4.84 -4.93
CA TYR A 238 -1.17 -5.57 -3.96
C TYR A 238 -0.69 -6.92 -4.48
N THR A 239 -1.61 -7.66 -5.11
CA THR A 239 -1.29 -9.00 -5.63
C THR A 239 -0.18 -8.95 -6.66
N ILE A 240 -0.30 -8.06 -7.66
CA ILE A 240 0.70 -7.98 -8.73
C ILE A 240 1.99 -7.29 -8.29
N ASP A 241 1.93 -6.31 -7.41
CA ASP A 241 3.11 -5.67 -6.85
C ASP A 241 3.95 -6.67 -6.04
N GLY A 242 3.30 -7.43 -5.16
CA GLY A 242 3.96 -8.51 -4.42
C GLY A 242 4.50 -9.63 -5.32
N LEU A 243 3.80 -9.98 -6.42
CA LEU A 243 4.33 -10.95 -7.40
C LEU A 243 5.58 -10.41 -8.10
N ILE A 244 5.61 -9.14 -8.51
CA ILE A 244 6.78 -8.50 -9.15
C ILE A 244 7.97 -8.52 -8.17
N GLU A 245 7.75 -8.11 -6.93
CA GLU A 245 8.78 -8.08 -5.89
C GLU A 245 9.33 -9.49 -5.64
N CYS A 246 8.44 -10.47 -5.43
CA CYS A 246 8.84 -11.87 -5.21
C CYS A 246 9.58 -12.46 -6.43
N ALA A 247 9.07 -12.23 -7.64
CA ALA A 247 9.69 -12.70 -8.86
C ALA A 247 11.11 -12.15 -9.06
N ALA A 248 11.32 -10.89 -8.72
CA ALA A 248 12.64 -10.26 -8.75
C ALA A 248 13.60 -10.89 -7.72
N HIS A 249 13.09 -11.22 -6.51
CA HIS A 249 13.88 -11.87 -5.47
C HIS A 249 14.37 -13.26 -5.86
N VAL A 250 13.47 -14.10 -6.42
CA VAL A 250 13.79 -15.50 -6.71
C VAL A 250 14.11 -15.75 -8.19
N ARG A 251 14.10 -14.72 -9.03
CA ARG A 251 14.34 -14.78 -10.49
C ARG A 251 13.40 -15.78 -11.18
N HIS A 252 12.09 -15.54 -11.04
CA HIS A 252 11.05 -16.48 -11.50
C HIS A 252 10.22 -15.89 -12.65
N ASP A 253 10.55 -16.24 -13.87
CA ASP A 253 9.98 -15.65 -15.10
C ASP A 253 8.47 -15.86 -15.21
N VAL A 254 7.95 -17.06 -14.90
CA VAL A 254 6.50 -17.34 -14.96
C VAL A 254 5.71 -16.43 -13.99
N MET A 255 6.25 -16.19 -12.81
CA MET A 255 5.62 -15.30 -11.82
C MET A 255 5.60 -13.85 -12.33
N MET A 256 6.71 -13.41 -12.94
CA MET A 256 6.82 -12.10 -13.59
C MET A 256 5.80 -11.95 -14.72
N ASP A 257 5.68 -12.95 -15.61
CA ASP A 257 4.70 -12.95 -16.71
C ASP A 257 3.26 -12.85 -16.19
N ARG A 258 2.94 -13.58 -15.13
CA ARG A 258 1.60 -13.53 -14.50
C ARG A 258 1.27 -12.15 -13.94
N ALA A 259 2.20 -11.52 -13.24
CA ALA A 259 2.04 -10.14 -12.75
C ALA A 259 1.90 -9.15 -13.90
N THR A 260 2.77 -9.25 -14.90
CA THR A 260 2.78 -8.40 -16.10
C THR A 260 1.47 -8.48 -16.87
N ARG A 261 0.87 -9.67 -17.00
CA ARG A 261 -0.42 -9.87 -17.68
C ARG A 261 -1.51 -8.97 -17.06
N THR A 262 -1.67 -8.99 -15.74
CA THR A 262 -2.65 -8.17 -15.05
C THR A 262 -2.30 -6.68 -15.12
N ALA A 263 -1.03 -6.33 -14.94
CA ALA A 263 -0.56 -4.94 -15.03
C ALA A 263 -0.86 -4.33 -16.43
N ASN A 264 -0.74 -5.12 -17.49
CA ASN A 264 -1.03 -4.70 -18.87
C ASN A 264 -2.52 -4.44 -19.10
N VAL A 265 -3.41 -5.21 -18.48
CA VAL A 265 -4.85 -4.95 -18.57
C VAL A 265 -5.18 -3.56 -17.99
N PHE A 266 -4.65 -3.26 -16.81
CA PHE A 266 -4.85 -1.94 -16.19
C PHE A 266 -4.20 -0.81 -17.00
N LEU A 267 -3.00 -1.03 -17.52
CA LEU A 267 -2.32 -0.04 -18.36
C LEU A 267 -3.13 0.29 -19.62
N GLY A 268 -3.61 -0.74 -20.33
CA GLY A 268 -4.42 -0.56 -21.53
C GLY A 268 -5.69 0.24 -21.25
N ARG A 269 -6.40 -0.07 -20.17
CA ARG A 269 -7.61 0.68 -19.75
C ARG A 269 -7.29 2.12 -19.37
N PHE A 270 -6.24 2.32 -18.59
CA PHE A 270 -5.84 3.67 -18.18
C PHE A 270 -5.39 4.53 -19.36
N VAL A 271 -4.65 3.95 -20.30
CA VAL A 271 -4.24 4.67 -21.55
C VAL A 271 -5.45 5.06 -22.38
N GLN A 272 -6.45 4.17 -22.49
CA GLN A 272 -7.67 4.41 -23.26
C GLN A 272 -8.58 5.48 -22.62
N ASP A 273 -8.83 5.38 -21.31
CA ASP A 273 -9.90 6.13 -20.63
C ASP A 273 -9.37 7.30 -19.79
N GLY A 274 -8.05 7.36 -19.52
CA GLY A 274 -7.43 8.30 -18.58
C GLY A 274 -7.91 8.12 -17.14
N TRP A 275 -8.57 6.97 -16.85
CA TRP A 275 -9.25 6.71 -15.59
C TRP A 275 -9.36 5.22 -15.30
N LEU A 276 -9.43 4.85 -14.01
CA LEU A 276 -9.72 3.49 -13.58
C LEU A 276 -10.92 3.45 -12.64
N ASN A 277 -11.70 2.38 -12.72
CA ASN A 277 -12.74 2.09 -11.77
C ASN A 277 -12.19 1.47 -10.48
N GLY A 278 -12.94 1.57 -9.39
CA GLY A 278 -12.55 1.04 -8.10
C GLY A 278 -12.62 -0.49 -7.99
N ARG A 279 -13.47 -1.14 -8.83
CA ARG A 279 -13.66 -2.58 -8.86
C ARG A 279 -13.70 -3.12 -10.27
N TYR A 280 -13.29 -4.39 -10.45
CA TYR A 280 -13.34 -5.09 -11.74
C TYR A 280 -13.78 -6.54 -11.55
N ASP A 281 -14.79 -6.96 -12.34
CA ASP A 281 -15.25 -8.36 -12.39
C ASP A 281 -14.36 -9.26 -13.26
N GLY A 282 -14.68 -10.56 -13.32
CA GLY A 282 -13.90 -11.56 -14.07
C GLY A 282 -13.84 -11.33 -15.60
N GLN A 283 -14.67 -10.47 -16.16
CA GLN A 283 -14.60 -10.00 -17.54
C GLN A 283 -13.95 -8.62 -17.66
N TRP A 284 -13.36 -8.13 -16.58
CA TRP A 284 -12.76 -6.83 -16.50
C TRP A 284 -13.72 -5.65 -16.71
N ARG A 285 -15.01 -5.83 -16.45
CA ARG A 285 -15.96 -4.71 -16.43
C ARG A 285 -15.77 -3.92 -15.15
N GLY A 286 -15.52 -2.62 -15.32
CA GLY A 286 -15.27 -1.70 -14.20
C GLY A 286 -16.56 -1.24 -13.52
N SER A 287 -16.50 -0.99 -12.23
CA SER A 287 -17.57 -0.41 -11.42
C SER A 287 -17.01 0.42 -10.28
N GLU A 288 -17.86 1.24 -9.68
CA GLU A 288 -17.58 2.11 -8.54
C GLU A 288 -16.51 3.21 -8.81
N SER A 289 -16.40 4.10 -7.85
CA SER A 289 -15.46 5.25 -7.90
C SER A 289 -14.01 4.79 -7.88
N LEU A 290 -13.14 5.54 -8.57
CA LEU A 290 -11.71 5.31 -8.55
C LEU A 290 -11.18 5.20 -7.11
N ILE A 291 -10.26 4.25 -6.88
CA ILE A 291 -9.54 4.08 -5.61
C ILE A 291 -8.12 4.58 -5.82
N THR A 292 -7.76 5.68 -5.15
CA THR A 292 -6.47 6.36 -5.34
C THR A 292 -5.28 5.48 -4.96
N THR A 293 -5.42 4.68 -3.89
CA THR A 293 -4.39 3.74 -3.45
C THR A 293 -4.05 2.72 -4.54
N GLY A 294 -5.06 2.11 -5.16
CA GLY A 294 -4.85 1.15 -6.24
C GLY A 294 -4.17 1.78 -7.46
N CYS A 295 -4.54 3.01 -7.80
CA CYS A 295 -3.90 3.78 -8.88
C CYS A 295 -2.42 4.03 -8.59
N ALA A 296 -2.08 4.44 -7.38
CA ALA A 296 -0.69 4.68 -6.98
C ALA A 296 0.16 3.39 -7.00
N GLN A 297 -0.39 2.28 -6.52
CA GLN A 297 0.28 0.98 -6.57
C GLN A 297 0.50 0.48 -8.00
N LEU A 298 -0.48 0.66 -8.91
CA LEU A 298 -0.31 0.32 -10.32
C LEU A 298 0.80 1.15 -10.97
N ALA A 299 0.93 2.43 -10.61
CA ALA A 299 2.04 3.26 -11.07
C ALA A 299 3.40 2.69 -10.63
N ILE A 300 3.51 2.18 -9.40
CA ILE A 300 4.71 1.51 -8.89
C ILE A 300 4.98 0.22 -9.67
N CYS A 301 3.95 -0.60 -9.93
CA CYS A 301 4.09 -1.79 -10.76
C CYS A 301 4.64 -1.46 -12.17
N TRP A 302 4.13 -0.41 -12.81
CA TRP A 302 4.64 0.03 -14.13
C TRP A 302 6.07 0.57 -14.04
N ALA A 303 6.46 1.25 -12.95
CA ALA A 303 7.85 1.66 -12.75
C ALA A 303 8.80 0.45 -12.70
N TRP A 304 8.43 -0.59 -11.98
CA TRP A 304 9.21 -1.84 -11.95
C TRP A 304 9.28 -2.53 -13.30
N LEU A 305 8.15 -2.62 -14.02
CA LEU A 305 8.10 -3.24 -15.35
C LEU A 305 8.93 -2.44 -16.36
N HIS A 306 8.89 -1.09 -16.30
CA HIS A 306 9.79 -0.27 -17.14
C HIS A 306 11.26 -0.59 -16.87
N ARG A 307 11.65 -0.64 -15.59
CA ARG A 307 13.04 -0.95 -15.21
C ARG A 307 13.50 -2.35 -15.67
N ILE A 308 12.60 -3.34 -15.64
CA ILE A 308 12.92 -4.73 -15.99
C ILE A 308 12.95 -4.91 -17.51
N THR A 309 12.01 -4.30 -18.24
CA THR A 309 11.80 -4.56 -19.67
C THR A 309 12.37 -3.47 -20.58
N GLY A 310 12.54 -2.25 -20.08
CA GLY A 310 12.90 -1.08 -20.88
C GLY A 310 11.76 -0.54 -21.76
N GLU A 311 10.53 -1.07 -21.63
CA GLU A 311 9.41 -0.65 -22.46
C GLU A 311 8.85 0.71 -22.03
N GLU A 312 8.90 1.72 -22.93
CA GLU A 312 8.47 3.10 -22.67
C GLU A 312 6.99 3.26 -22.32
N ARG A 313 6.13 2.33 -22.74
CA ARG A 313 4.70 2.36 -22.38
C ARG A 313 4.46 2.35 -20.86
N TYR A 314 5.33 1.68 -20.12
CA TYR A 314 5.24 1.66 -18.65
C TYR A 314 5.69 2.98 -18.03
N ALA A 315 6.74 3.61 -18.58
CA ALA A 315 7.17 4.93 -18.15
C ALA A 315 6.09 5.99 -18.42
N ASP A 316 5.43 5.93 -19.59
CA ASP A 316 4.30 6.82 -19.90
C ASP A 316 3.10 6.58 -18.96
N GLY A 317 2.78 5.32 -18.67
CA GLY A 317 1.73 4.97 -17.70
C GLY A 317 2.01 5.53 -16.31
N LEU A 318 3.24 5.34 -15.80
CA LEU A 318 3.70 5.92 -14.54
C LEU A 318 3.56 7.44 -14.51
N ARG A 319 4.08 8.13 -15.54
CA ARG A 319 4.02 9.58 -15.66
C ARG A 319 2.58 10.10 -15.63
N ARG A 320 1.72 9.57 -16.49
CA ARG A 320 0.30 9.98 -16.60
C ARG A 320 -0.48 9.71 -15.31
N MET A 321 -0.23 8.57 -14.65
CA MET A 321 -0.89 8.24 -13.40
C MET A 321 -0.43 9.16 -12.26
N THR A 322 0.86 9.46 -12.15
CA THR A 322 1.35 10.39 -11.13
C THR A 322 0.84 11.81 -11.35
N GLU A 323 0.73 12.29 -12.59
CA GLU A 323 0.12 13.58 -12.92
C GLU A 323 -1.37 13.63 -12.50
N LEU A 324 -2.14 12.57 -12.74
CA LEU A 324 -3.54 12.47 -12.29
C LEU A 324 -3.64 12.52 -10.76
N LEU A 325 -2.80 11.75 -10.06
CA LEU A 325 -2.81 11.73 -8.60
C LEU A 325 -2.35 13.06 -7.99
N MET A 326 -1.37 13.74 -8.59
CA MET A 326 -0.99 15.10 -8.18
C MET A 326 -2.14 16.10 -8.37
N ALA A 327 -2.90 16.00 -9.47
CA ALA A 327 -4.08 16.84 -9.65
C ALA A 327 -5.17 16.57 -8.58
N MET A 328 -5.35 15.32 -8.16
CA MET A 328 -6.23 14.97 -7.03
C MET A 328 -5.71 15.54 -5.70
N GLN A 329 -4.40 15.50 -5.45
CA GLN A 329 -3.78 16.11 -4.28
C GLN A 329 -4.04 17.62 -4.25
N GLN A 330 -3.93 18.31 -5.39
CA GLN A 330 -4.22 19.76 -5.48
C GLN A 330 -5.68 20.10 -5.14
N VAL A 331 -6.64 19.25 -5.57
CA VAL A 331 -8.04 19.40 -5.16
C VAL A 331 -8.19 19.30 -3.65
N ASN A 332 -7.46 18.40 -3.00
CA ASN A 332 -7.53 18.19 -1.56
C ASN A 332 -6.95 19.38 -0.74
N LEU A 333 -6.11 20.22 -1.33
CA LEU A 333 -5.64 21.46 -0.70
C LEU A 333 -6.77 22.49 -0.45
N LEU A 334 -7.91 22.33 -1.11
CA LEU A 334 -9.11 23.15 -0.84
C LEU A 334 -9.81 22.75 0.47
N GLY A 335 -9.43 21.63 1.04
CA GLY A 335 -9.97 21.08 2.30
C GLY A 335 -9.25 21.57 3.55
N PRO A 336 -9.58 20.96 4.71
CA PRO A 336 -8.93 21.28 5.99
C PRO A 336 -7.43 21.03 5.95
N GLY A 337 -6.64 21.86 6.65
CA GLY A 337 -5.19 21.73 6.73
C GLY A 337 -4.70 20.35 7.19
N ALA A 338 -5.50 19.66 8.02
CA ALA A 338 -5.23 18.26 8.41
C ALA A 338 -5.08 17.30 7.22
N ALA A 339 -5.80 17.54 6.13
CA ALA A 339 -5.78 16.72 4.91
C ALA A 339 -4.76 17.19 3.86
N HIS A 340 -4.07 18.31 4.07
CA HIS A 340 -3.13 18.86 3.09
C HIS A 340 -2.05 17.84 2.75
N GLY A 341 -1.79 17.64 1.46
CA GLY A 341 -0.82 16.68 0.96
C GLY A 341 -1.31 15.24 0.83
N ALA A 342 -2.47 14.91 1.40
CA ALA A 342 -3.04 13.57 1.33
C ALA A 342 -3.83 13.32 0.04
N LEU A 343 -4.01 12.03 -0.28
CA LEU A 343 -5.04 11.58 -1.21
C LEU A 343 -6.27 11.07 -0.46
N THR A 344 -7.45 11.24 -1.06
CA THR A 344 -8.68 10.61 -0.59
C THR A 344 -8.67 9.11 -0.86
N GLY A 345 -9.44 8.32 -0.11
CA GLY A 345 -9.57 6.88 -0.37
C GLY A 345 -10.17 6.60 -1.74
N SER A 346 -11.26 7.29 -2.08
CA SER A 346 -11.90 7.27 -3.40
C SER A 346 -11.90 8.64 -4.05
N TYR A 347 -12.00 8.69 -5.37
CA TYR A 347 -12.34 9.89 -6.10
C TYR A 347 -13.62 9.66 -6.94
N PRO A 348 -14.71 10.43 -6.71
CA PRO A 348 -14.84 11.49 -5.72
C PRO A 348 -14.81 11.01 -4.27
N LEU A 349 -14.58 11.94 -3.33
CA LEU A 349 -14.41 11.74 -1.89
C LEU A 349 -15.52 10.90 -1.22
N TRP A 350 -16.73 10.88 -1.76
CA TRP A 350 -17.88 10.09 -1.29
C TRP A 350 -17.97 8.70 -1.93
N GLY A 351 -16.96 8.25 -2.68
CA GLY A 351 -16.88 6.89 -3.19
C GLY A 351 -16.86 5.86 -2.04
N ARG A 352 -17.22 4.61 -2.37
CA ARG A 352 -17.45 3.58 -1.33
C ARG A 352 -16.22 3.14 -0.55
N TYR A 353 -15.03 3.21 -1.17
CA TYR A 353 -13.80 2.84 -0.50
C TYR A 353 -13.29 4.01 0.33
N GLU A 354 -13.19 3.83 1.66
CA GLU A 354 -12.72 4.85 2.60
C GLU A 354 -13.39 6.22 2.35
N ASN A 355 -14.73 6.21 2.33
CA ASN A 355 -15.52 7.40 2.04
C ASN A 355 -15.25 8.52 3.06
N PHE A 356 -15.09 9.75 2.58
CA PHE A 356 -14.72 10.93 3.38
C PHE A 356 -13.39 10.82 4.13
N ALA A 357 -12.58 9.80 3.86
CA ALA A 357 -11.29 9.58 4.52
C ALA A 357 -10.11 9.91 3.62
N PHE A 358 -8.99 10.22 4.27
CA PHE A 358 -7.67 10.41 3.70
C PHE A 358 -6.75 9.35 4.29
N PRO A 359 -6.79 8.12 3.75
CA PRO A 359 -6.05 7.01 4.32
C PRO A 359 -4.54 7.25 4.20
N ASN A 360 -3.81 7.02 5.30
CA ASN A 360 -2.36 7.19 5.32
C ASN A 360 -1.66 6.27 4.31
N TRP A 361 -2.20 5.08 4.08
CA TRP A 361 -1.70 4.14 3.07
C TRP A 361 -1.89 4.63 1.63
N GLY A 362 -2.99 5.32 1.33
CA GLY A 362 -3.20 5.93 0.01
C GLY A 362 -2.12 6.98 -0.29
N THR A 363 -1.84 7.83 0.69
CA THR A 363 -0.80 8.87 0.59
C THR A 363 0.60 8.27 0.56
N LYS A 364 0.85 7.19 1.31
CA LYS A 364 2.11 6.44 1.29
C LYS A 364 2.42 5.92 -0.12
N TYR A 365 1.47 5.19 -0.74
CA TYR A 365 1.69 4.66 -2.09
C TYR A 365 1.81 5.77 -3.14
N PHE A 366 1.13 6.88 -2.96
CA PHE A 366 1.34 8.05 -3.80
C PHE A 366 2.76 8.61 -3.67
N ALA A 367 3.29 8.73 -2.44
CA ALA A 367 4.67 9.14 -2.23
C ALA A 367 5.67 8.19 -2.91
N ASP A 368 5.44 6.87 -2.81
CA ASP A 368 6.27 5.88 -3.50
C ASP A 368 6.18 6.00 -5.03
N ALA A 369 4.98 6.24 -5.59
CA ALA A 369 4.82 6.47 -7.03
C ALA A 369 5.57 7.71 -7.52
N LEU A 370 5.58 8.79 -6.72
CA LEU A 370 6.37 10.00 -7.02
C LEU A 370 7.88 9.71 -6.96
N LEU A 371 8.35 8.97 -5.95
CA LEU A 371 9.74 8.52 -5.86
C LEU A 371 10.13 7.66 -7.07
N CYS A 372 9.25 6.75 -7.50
CA CYS A 372 9.46 5.94 -8.70
C CYS A 372 9.57 6.81 -9.96
N ALA A 373 8.71 7.83 -10.10
CA ALA A 373 8.74 8.77 -11.23
C ALA A 373 10.03 9.61 -11.29
N ASP A 374 10.71 9.76 -10.15
CA ASP A 374 12.04 10.39 -10.05
C ASP A 374 13.20 9.37 -10.09
N GLY A 375 12.93 8.12 -10.44
CA GLY A 375 13.93 7.06 -10.60
C GLY A 375 14.33 6.32 -9.33
N HIS A 376 13.66 6.59 -8.20
CA HIS A 376 13.91 5.93 -6.91
C HIS A 376 12.90 4.79 -6.70
N LEU A 377 13.25 3.58 -7.15
CA LEU A 377 12.41 2.42 -6.87
C LEU A 377 12.49 2.05 -5.39
N PRO A 378 11.35 1.74 -4.75
CA PRO A 378 11.35 1.28 -3.38
C PRO A 378 12.27 0.06 -3.21
N ARG A 379 13.12 0.06 -2.20
CA ARG A 379 13.91 -1.11 -1.80
C ARG A 379 13.12 -1.81 -0.69
N TYR A 380 12.42 -2.84 -1.07
CA TYR A 380 11.71 -3.66 -0.09
C TYR A 380 12.50 -4.88 0.29
#